data_04a7ac8d7b48d69f8b9c70bd273905d3
#
_entry.id   04a7ac8d7b48d69f8b9c70bd273905d3
#
_cell.length_a   1.000
_cell.length_b   1.000
_cell.length_c   1.000
_cell.angle_alpha   90.00
_cell.angle_beta   90.00
_cell.angle_gamma   90.00
#
_symmetry.space_group_name_H-M   'P 1'
#
loop_
_entity.id
_entity.type
_entity.pdbx_description
1 polymer ?
#
loop_
_entity_poly.entity_id
_entity_poly.type
_entity_poly.pdbx_seq_one_letter_code
_entity_poly.pdbx_strand_id
1 'polypeptide(L)'
;MKKISGNKLLVKALKEEGVDTLFGYPGACTIDISDELYKQDFTKVILPRQEVALVHEADAYARSTGKVGVCLVTSGPGATNLVTGLATAYYDSVPLVCFTGQVSRHLIGNDAFQEVDIVGITRSITKYGVTVRNREDLGRILKEAFYIARTGRPGPVLIDLPKDVMGELGSAEYPETVNIRGYKPNTSVHIGQLKRAIKMLGRAKKPLFLAGGGVIISRANEVFTKLVEKTNIPVVTTVMGRGAIPTNHPLYIGNLGMHGAYACNMAVSDCDLLFSIGTRFNDRITGKLHSFAPNAQIVHIDIDTAAISKNVQVDIPIVADAKDAIEKMLEYVEPNETSKWLEQIESWKEEHPLKMKEKPIMTPQDIIETINRMFDEAIIVTDVGQHQMFTAQFAEITQKKRLLMSGGLGTMGYGLPGAIGAKIGNPDVPVISISGDGGMQMNIQELATAVLEELPIISCIFNNYNLGMVRQWQKLFYGKRYSMTNLRSGAASRRATDDENFEYPEYTPNFIKLAESYGAVGIRVEKKEDIEPAFRAALENKHRPTIIEFMIDPEDLVYPMIKPGGTLEELIMDC
;
A
#
# COMPACT_ATOMS: atom_id res chain seq x y z
N MET A 1 -39.29 22.80 -4.38
CA MET A 1 -37.85 22.51 -4.39
C MET A 1 -37.36 22.36 -5.84
N LYS A 2 -36.14 22.81 -6.12
CA LYS A 2 -35.55 22.66 -7.46
C LYS A 2 -35.26 21.19 -7.73
N LYS A 3 -35.73 20.66 -8.87
CA LYS A 3 -35.46 19.29 -9.28
C LYS A 3 -34.26 19.28 -10.24
N ILE A 4 -33.33 18.32 -10.06
CA ILE A 4 -32.18 18.09 -10.94
C ILE A 4 -32.03 16.60 -11.24
N SER A 5 -31.31 16.26 -12.33
CA SER A 5 -31.00 14.86 -12.64
C SER A 5 -30.07 14.23 -11.59
N GLY A 6 -30.02 12.92 -11.54
CA GLY A 6 -29.06 12.19 -10.71
C GLY A 6 -27.61 12.52 -11.08
N ASN A 7 -27.31 12.65 -12.40
CA ASN A 7 -26.00 13.06 -12.88
C ASN A 7 -25.56 14.40 -12.28
N LYS A 8 -26.43 15.41 -12.28
CA LYS A 8 -26.16 16.73 -11.65
C LYS A 8 -26.01 16.64 -10.15
N LEU A 9 -26.79 15.79 -9.48
CA LEU A 9 -26.66 15.60 -8.02
C LEU A 9 -25.34 14.93 -7.67
N LEU A 10 -24.89 13.94 -8.44
CA LEU A 10 -23.58 13.32 -8.24
C LEU A 10 -22.45 14.34 -8.35
N VAL A 11 -22.44 15.15 -9.42
CA VAL A 11 -21.41 16.20 -9.61
C VAL A 11 -21.45 17.24 -8.48
N LYS A 12 -22.66 17.62 -8.03
CA LYS A 12 -22.81 18.47 -6.83
C LYS A 12 -22.21 17.81 -5.59
N ALA A 13 -22.50 16.53 -5.34
CA ALA A 13 -21.98 15.79 -4.20
C ALA A 13 -20.44 15.72 -4.22
N LEU A 14 -19.81 15.46 -5.38
CA LEU A 14 -18.36 15.47 -5.53
C LEU A 14 -17.74 16.82 -5.13
N LYS A 15 -18.40 17.93 -5.53
CA LYS A 15 -17.97 19.27 -5.14
C LYS A 15 -18.08 19.50 -3.64
N GLU A 16 -19.21 19.14 -3.02
CA GLU A 16 -19.45 19.27 -1.58
C GLU A 16 -18.53 18.40 -0.72
N GLU A 17 -18.08 17.25 -1.25
CA GLU A 17 -17.08 16.38 -0.59
C GLU A 17 -15.63 16.78 -0.86
N GLY A 18 -15.39 17.84 -1.65
CA GLY A 18 -14.07 18.38 -1.93
C GLY A 18 -13.22 17.49 -2.84
N VAL A 19 -13.87 16.79 -3.77
CA VAL A 19 -13.19 15.91 -4.75
C VAL A 19 -12.57 16.78 -5.84
N ASP A 20 -11.27 16.98 -5.76
CA ASP A 20 -10.49 17.75 -6.74
C ASP A 20 -9.88 16.87 -7.85
N THR A 21 -9.87 15.56 -7.66
CA THR A 21 -9.35 14.58 -8.63
C THR A 21 -10.26 13.35 -8.67
N LEU A 22 -10.61 12.93 -9.89
CA LEU A 22 -11.41 11.74 -10.16
C LEU A 22 -10.70 10.90 -11.22
N PHE A 23 -10.55 9.61 -10.96
CA PHE A 23 -10.02 8.64 -11.91
C PHE A 23 -11.19 7.97 -12.63
N GLY A 24 -11.28 8.17 -13.95
CA GLY A 24 -12.47 7.75 -14.70
C GLY A 24 -12.17 7.04 -15.99
N TYR A 25 -12.94 5.98 -16.29
CA TYR A 25 -12.94 5.33 -17.58
C TYR A 25 -14.36 5.30 -18.15
N PRO A 26 -14.64 6.01 -19.27
CA PRO A 26 -15.99 6.22 -19.75
C PRO A 26 -16.58 4.99 -20.45
N GLY A 27 -17.90 4.93 -20.48
CA GLY A 27 -18.64 3.96 -21.26
C GLY A 27 -20.14 4.31 -21.34
N ALA A 28 -20.93 3.51 -22.02
CA ALA A 28 -22.33 3.83 -22.36
C ALA A 28 -23.20 4.14 -21.14
N CYS A 29 -22.95 3.49 -20.00
CA CYS A 29 -23.77 3.70 -18.79
C CYS A 29 -23.35 4.94 -17.98
N THR A 30 -22.17 5.52 -18.23
CA THR A 30 -21.63 6.68 -17.51
C THR A 30 -21.43 7.93 -18.36
N ILE A 31 -21.81 7.89 -19.65
CA ILE A 31 -21.59 8.99 -20.59
C ILE A 31 -22.28 10.29 -20.13
N ASP A 32 -23.48 10.19 -19.58
CA ASP A 32 -24.23 11.36 -19.10
C ASP A 32 -23.58 11.99 -17.85
N ILE A 33 -22.94 11.16 -17.02
CA ILE A 33 -22.14 11.64 -15.87
C ILE A 33 -20.89 12.37 -16.38
N SER A 34 -20.21 11.80 -17.38
CA SER A 34 -19.03 12.40 -18.00
C SER A 34 -19.35 13.75 -18.65
N ASP A 35 -20.52 13.88 -19.29
CA ASP A 35 -21.01 15.13 -19.88
C ASP A 35 -21.26 16.21 -18.79
N GLU A 36 -21.82 15.81 -17.63
CA GLU A 36 -21.99 16.76 -16.51
C GLU A 36 -20.66 17.13 -15.86
N LEU A 37 -19.68 16.21 -15.76
CA LEU A 37 -18.33 16.50 -15.29
C LEU A 37 -17.60 17.47 -16.24
N TYR A 38 -17.75 17.32 -17.54
CA TYR A 38 -17.13 18.20 -18.53
C TYR A 38 -17.57 19.68 -18.41
N LYS A 39 -18.75 19.92 -17.86
CA LYS A 39 -19.29 21.28 -17.61
C LYS A 39 -18.75 21.95 -16.35
N GLN A 40 -17.81 21.29 -15.63
CA GLN A 40 -17.27 21.74 -14.36
C GLN A 40 -15.75 21.93 -14.43
N ASP A 41 -15.24 22.77 -13.56
CA ASP A 41 -13.81 23.11 -13.46
C ASP A 41 -13.19 22.80 -12.07
N PHE A 42 -13.99 22.28 -11.13
CA PHE A 42 -13.53 22.06 -9.75
C PHE A 42 -12.78 20.74 -9.56
N THR A 43 -12.91 19.80 -10.49
CA THR A 43 -12.28 18.47 -10.39
C THR A 43 -11.52 18.13 -11.67
N LYS A 44 -10.29 17.66 -11.52
CA LYS A 44 -9.49 17.10 -12.60
C LYS A 44 -9.92 15.65 -12.84
N VAL A 45 -10.27 15.30 -14.07
CA VAL A 45 -10.58 13.93 -14.46
C VAL A 45 -9.36 13.32 -15.12
N ILE A 46 -8.81 12.25 -14.53
CA ILE A 46 -7.69 11.48 -15.08
C ILE A 46 -8.26 10.28 -15.83
N LEU A 47 -7.75 10.04 -17.04
CA LEU A 47 -8.12 8.90 -17.89
C LEU A 47 -6.98 7.87 -17.96
N PRO A 48 -6.92 6.88 -17.06
CA PRO A 48 -6.00 5.75 -17.16
C PRO A 48 -6.30 4.86 -18.36
N ARG A 49 -5.48 3.88 -18.64
CA ARG A 49 -5.65 2.99 -19.79
C ARG A 49 -6.36 1.69 -19.45
N GLN A 50 -6.50 1.42 -18.14
CA GLN A 50 -7.15 0.20 -17.66
C GLN A 50 -7.72 0.41 -16.25
N GLU A 51 -8.89 -0.16 -15.96
CA GLU A 51 -9.63 0.12 -14.71
C GLU A 51 -8.96 -0.45 -13.45
N VAL A 52 -8.17 -1.52 -13.54
CA VAL A 52 -7.40 -1.98 -12.37
C VAL A 52 -6.31 -0.98 -12.00
N ALA A 53 -5.64 -0.41 -13.00
CA ALA A 53 -4.67 0.65 -12.81
C ALA A 53 -5.33 1.91 -12.22
N LEU A 54 -6.50 2.27 -12.75
CA LEU A 54 -7.33 3.39 -12.26
C LEU A 54 -7.56 3.32 -10.74
N VAL A 55 -7.88 2.13 -10.20
CA VAL A 55 -8.07 1.97 -8.75
C VAL A 55 -6.76 2.09 -8.00
N HIS A 56 -5.65 1.57 -8.53
CA HIS A 56 -4.33 1.72 -7.91
C HIS A 56 -3.85 3.17 -7.90
N GLU A 57 -4.16 3.94 -8.93
CA GLU A 57 -3.90 5.38 -8.96
C GLU A 57 -4.71 6.10 -7.88
N ALA A 58 -6.03 5.83 -7.78
CA ALA A 58 -6.90 6.38 -6.74
C ALA A 58 -6.46 5.97 -5.33
N ASP A 59 -5.99 4.73 -5.15
CA ASP A 59 -5.45 4.20 -3.89
C ASP A 59 -4.23 5.00 -3.42
N ALA A 60 -3.21 5.13 -4.29
CA ALA A 60 -2.00 5.85 -3.94
C ALA A 60 -2.22 7.38 -3.80
N TYR A 61 -3.15 7.95 -4.59
CA TYR A 61 -3.62 9.32 -4.39
C TYR A 61 -4.20 9.49 -2.98
N ALA A 62 -5.09 8.59 -2.56
CA ALA A 62 -5.70 8.65 -1.23
C ALA A 62 -4.67 8.53 -0.11
N ARG A 63 -3.75 7.57 -0.20
CA ARG A 63 -2.68 7.38 0.80
C ARG A 63 -1.73 8.56 0.89
N SER A 64 -1.35 9.15 -0.24
CA SER A 64 -0.37 10.23 -0.29
C SER A 64 -0.93 11.58 0.09
N THR A 65 -2.22 11.82 -0.15
CA THR A 65 -2.90 13.10 0.17
C THR A 65 -3.70 13.04 1.47
N GLY A 66 -4.19 11.84 1.84
CA GLY A 66 -5.15 11.62 2.92
C GLY A 66 -6.58 12.03 2.58
N LYS A 67 -6.87 12.25 1.29
CA LYS A 67 -8.22 12.44 0.76
C LYS A 67 -8.86 11.09 0.42
N VAL A 68 -10.15 11.09 0.11
CA VAL A 68 -10.81 9.90 -0.44
C VAL A 68 -10.46 9.80 -1.93
N GLY A 69 -9.97 8.64 -2.38
CA GLY A 69 -9.80 8.37 -3.80
C GLY A 69 -11.14 8.09 -4.47
N VAL A 70 -11.38 8.67 -5.64
CA VAL A 70 -12.68 8.54 -6.32
C VAL A 70 -12.50 7.94 -7.71
N CYS A 71 -13.24 6.86 -7.97
CA CYS A 71 -13.24 6.12 -9.22
C CYS A 71 -14.62 6.22 -9.90
N LEU A 72 -14.64 6.32 -11.24
CA LEU A 72 -15.85 6.26 -12.04
C LEU A 72 -15.61 5.37 -13.25
N VAL A 73 -16.35 4.27 -13.39
CA VAL A 73 -16.23 3.34 -14.50
C VAL A 73 -17.60 2.91 -15.01
N THR A 74 -17.65 2.40 -16.23
CA THR A 74 -18.88 1.86 -16.83
C THR A 74 -19.28 0.52 -16.23
N SER A 75 -20.41 0.00 -16.63
CA SER A 75 -20.94 -1.33 -16.26
C SER A 75 -20.13 -2.49 -16.84
N GLY A 76 -20.47 -3.71 -16.45
CA GLY A 76 -19.90 -4.94 -16.97
C GLY A 76 -18.37 -5.01 -16.78
N PRO A 77 -17.58 -5.09 -17.85
CA PRO A 77 -16.12 -5.25 -17.74
C PRO A 77 -15.44 -4.06 -17.03
N GLY A 78 -15.94 -2.83 -17.19
CA GLY A 78 -15.42 -1.68 -16.45
C GLY A 78 -15.57 -1.86 -14.94
N ALA A 79 -16.72 -2.32 -14.49
CA ALA A 79 -16.98 -2.60 -13.09
C ALA A 79 -16.17 -3.80 -12.57
N THR A 80 -16.13 -4.91 -13.31
CA THR A 80 -15.41 -6.13 -12.87
C THR A 80 -13.90 -5.94 -12.82
N ASN A 81 -13.31 -5.08 -13.65
CA ASN A 81 -11.90 -4.74 -13.58
C ASN A 81 -11.51 -3.97 -12.29
N LEU A 82 -12.45 -3.42 -11.53
CA LEU A 82 -12.14 -2.79 -10.25
C LEU A 82 -11.81 -3.80 -9.14
N VAL A 83 -12.21 -5.06 -9.27
CA VAL A 83 -12.22 -6.06 -8.17
C VAL A 83 -10.86 -6.19 -7.49
N THR A 84 -9.78 -6.36 -8.25
CA THR A 84 -8.42 -6.48 -7.70
C THR A 84 -8.01 -5.20 -6.95
N GLY A 85 -8.27 -4.03 -7.53
CA GLY A 85 -7.95 -2.75 -6.90
C GLY A 85 -8.76 -2.51 -5.63
N LEU A 86 -10.06 -2.83 -5.62
CA LEU A 86 -10.90 -2.77 -4.43
C LEU A 86 -10.39 -3.70 -3.32
N ALA A 87 -10.00 -4.93 -3.66
CA ALA A 87 -9.42 -5.86 -2.71
C ALA A 87 -8.10 -5.31 -2.12
N THR A 88 -7.23 -4.73 -2.95
CA THR A 88 -5.99 -4.06 -2.50
C THR A 88 -6.30 -2.97 -1.47
N ALA A 89 -7.21 -2.06 -1.79
CA ALA A 89 -7.62 -0.97 -0.91
C ALA A 89 -8.28 -1.47 0.39
N TYR A 90 -9.11 -2.52 0.31
CA TYR A 90 -9.76 -3.11 1.47
C TYR A 90 -8.76 -3.72 2.46
N TYR A 91 -7.81 -4.51 1.96
CA TYR A 91 -6.77 -5.12 2.80
C TYR A 91 -5.85 -4.08 3.42
N ASP A 92 -5.55 -3.00 2.73
CA ASP A 92 -4.67 -1.93 3.23
C ASP A 92 -5.41 -0.76 3.89
N SER A 93 -6.74 -0.87 4.03
CA SER A 93 -7.57 0.14 4.72
C SER A 93 -7.50 1.52 4.06
N VAL A 94 -7.62 1.58 2.73
CA VAL A 94 -7.56 2.81 1.95
C VAL A 94 -8.97 3.33 1.65
N PRO A 95 -9.29 4.60 1.97
CA PRO A 95 -10.61 5.15 1.71
C PRO A 95 -10.81 5.43 0.22
N LEU A 96 -11.67 4.66 -0.42
CA LEU A 96 -12.08 4.85 -1.81
C LEU A 96 -13.61 4.94 -1.91
N VAL A 97 -14.10 5.73 -2.85
CA VAL A 97 -15.50 5.69 -3.32
C VAL A 97 -15.48 5.40 -4.81
N CYS A 98 -15.96 4.21 -5.17
CA CYS A 98 -16.01 3.75 -6.55
C CYS A 98 -17.45 3.78 -7.06
N PHE A 99 -17.66 4.52 -8.14
CA PHE A 99 -18.93 4.59 -8.87
C PHE A 99 -18.86 3.68 -10.08
N THR A 100 -19.82 2.76 -10.19
CA THR A 100 -20.00 1.91 -11.38
C THR A 100 -21.27 2.31 -12.10
N GLY A 101 -21.21 2.45 -13.42
CA GLY A 101 -22.43 2.53 -14.21
C GLY A 101 -23.17 1.19 -14.18
N GLN A 102 -24.49 1.23 -14.33
CA GLN A 102 -25.34 0.06 -14.44
C GLN A 102 -26.39 0.27 -15.53
N VAL A 103 -26.88 -0.81 -16.11
CA VAL A 103 -28.01 -0.77 -17.04
C VAL A 103 -29.26 -0.22 -16.34
N SER A 104 -30.26 0.23 -17.10
CA SER A 104 -31.52 0.72 -16.51
C SER A 104 -32.18 -0.36 -15.64
N ARG A 105 -32.83 0.04 -14.55
CA ARG A 105 -33.41 -0.87 -13.51
C ARG A 105 -34.24 -2.02 -14.07
N HIS A 106 -35.00 -1.78 -15.12
CA HIS A 106 -35.89 -2.79 -15.75
C HIS A 106 -35.12 -3.85 -16.53
N LEU A 107 -33.82 -3.63 -16.81
CA LEU A 107 -32.93 -4.58 -17.51
C LEU A 107 -32.09 -5.42 -16.55
N ILE A 108 -31.99 -5.03 -15.27
CA ILE A 108 -31.18 -5.76 -14.28
C ILE A 108 -31.77 -7.16 -14.07
N GLY A 109 -30.94 -8.20 -14.23
CA GLY A 109 -31.33 -9.60 -14.12
C GLY A 109 -31.97 -10.18 -15.39
N ASN A 110 -31.89 -9.49 -16.53
CA ASN A 110 -32.45 -9.92 -17.81
C ASN A 110 -31.36 -10.15 -18.89
N ASP A 111 -30.16 -10.56 -18.49
CA ASP A 111 -29.01 -10.81 -19.38
C ASP A 111 -28.73 -9.64 -20.34
N ALA A 112 -28.89 -8.41 -19.88
CA ALA A 112 -28.65 -7.22 -20.67
C ALA A 112 -27.15 -7.07 -21.00
N PHE A 113 -26.84 -6.43 -22.13
CA PHE A 113 -25.46 -6.18 -22.55
C PHE A 113 -24.70 -5.39 -21.47
N GLN A 114 -23.54 -5.92 -21.04
CA GLN A 114 -22.68 -5.36 -19.97
C GLN A 114 -23.39 -5.22 -18.61
N GLU A 115 -24.41 -5.99 -18.33
CA GLU A 115 -25.00 -6.09 -16.99
C GLU A 115 -24.19 -7.05 -16.11
N VAL A 116 -23.96 -6.71 -14.85
CA VAL A 116 -23.31 -7.56 -13.85
C VAL A 116 -23.75 -7.15 -12.45
N ASP A 117 -23.95 -8.12 -11.54
CA ASP A 117 -24.14 -7.83 -10.10
C ASP A 117 -22.79 -7.51 -9.43
N ILE A 118 -22.29 -6.32 -9.70
CA ILE A 118 -21.02 -5.88 -9.15
C ILE A 118 -21.05 -5.73 -7.62
N VAL A 119 -22.18 -5.39 -7.04
CA VAL A 119 -22.36 -5.29 -5.59
C VAL A 119 -22.21 -6.68 -4.94
N GLY A 120 -22.80 -7.70 -5.54
CA GLY A 120 -22.65 -9.09 -5.11
C GLY A 120 -21.19 -9.56 -5.18
N ILE A 121 -20.52 -9.29 -6.31
CA ILE A 121 -19.12 -9.67 -6.53
C ILE A 121 -18.19 -8.99 -5.50
N THR A 122 -18.40 -7.72 -5.18
CA THR A 122 -17.48 -6.93 -4.34
C THR A 122 -17.84 -6.93 -2.85
N ARG A 123 -18.89 -7.61 -2.43
CA ARG A 123 -19.41 -7.60 -1.05
C ARG A 123 -18.36 -7.91 0.01
N SER A 124 -17.45 -8.84 -0.25
CA SER A 124 -16.42 -9.27 0.71
C SER A 124 -15.19 -8.36 0.75
N ILE A 125 -15.06 -7.45 -0.19
CA ILE A 125 -13.89 -6.56 -0.38
C ILE A 125 -14.27 -5.08 -0.36
N THR A 126 -15.44 -4.74 0.14
CA THR A 126 -15.92 -3.38 0.35
C THR A 126 -16.49 -3.22 1.75
N LYS A 127 -16.44 -2.03 2.32
CA LYS A 127 -17.12 -1.71 3.58
C LYS A 127 -18.62 -1.57 3.39
N TYR A 128 -19.03 -1.08 2.24
CA TYR A 128 -20.42 -0.88 1.85
C TYR A 128 -20.52 -0.94 0.33
N GLY A 129 -21.55 -1.59 -0.17
CA GLY A 129 -21.88 -1.65 -1.58
C GLY A 129 -23.38 -1.58 -1.77
N VAL A 130 -23.86 -0.76 -2.71
CA VAL A 130 -25.30 -0.62 -3.00
C VAL A 130 -25.55 -0.23 -4.45
N THR A 131 -26.57 -0.84 -5.05
CA THR A 131 -27.19 -0.37 -6.31
C THR A 131 -28.28 0.63 -5.98
N VAL A 132 -28.19 1.86 -6.49
CA VAL A 132 -29.17 2.93 -6.23
C VAL A 132 -30.47 2.65 -6.99
N ARG A 133 -31.51 2.24 -6.29
CA ARG A 133 -32.79 1.86 -6.91
C ARG A 133 -33.83 2.99 -6.96
N ASN A 134 -33.65 4.01 -6.12
CA ASN A 134 -34.56 5.15 -6.02
C ASN A 134 -33.76 6.46 -6.13
N ARG A 135 -34.17 7.33 -7.04
CA ARG A 135 -33.53 8.63 -7.28
C ARG A 135 -33.53 9.53 -6.04
N GLU A 136 -34.57 9.48 -5.20
CA GLU A 136 -34.67 10.31 -4.00
C GLU A 136 -33.67 9.89 -2.90
N ASP A 137 -33.18 8.64 -2.91
CA ASP A 137 -32.16 8.16 -1.97
C ASP A 137 -30.74 8.54 -2.36
N LEU A 138 -30.51 8.97 -3.61
CA LEU A 138 -29.18 9.18 -4.16
C LEU A 138 -28.32 10.14 -3.30
N GLY A 139 -28.87 11.30 -2.90
CA GLY A 139 -28.12 12.27 -2.10
C GLY A 139 -27.67 11.71 -0.75
N ARG A 140 -28.55 10.97 -0.07
CA ARG A 140 -28.25 10.29 1.20
C ARG A 140 -27.17 9.21 1.01
N ILE A 141 -27.33 8.36 0.01
CA ILE A 141 -26.39 7.27 -0.29
C ILE A 141 -24.99 7.82 -0.60
N LEU A 142 -24.89 8.87 -1.40
CA LEU A 142 -23.62 9.52 -1.72
C LEU A 142 -22.95 10.07 -0.46
N LYS A 143 -23.68 10.73 0.42
CA LYS A 143 -23.13 11.26 1.68
C LYS A 143 -22.65 10.14 2.61
N GLU A 144 -23.44 9.09 2.75
CA GLU A 144 -23.10 7.90 3.54
C GLU A 144 -21.86 7.20 2.98
N ALA A 145 -21.71 7.12 1.65
CA ALA A 145 -20.55 6.49 0.99
C ALA A 145 -19.23 7.14 1.39
N PHE A 146 -19.12 8.46 1.29
CA PHE A 146 -17.92 9.19 1.67
C PHE A 146 -17.65 9.09 3.18
N TYR A 147 -18.69 9.15 4.00
CA TYR A 147 -18.57 9.00 5.45
C TYR A 147 -18.05 7.60 5.82
N ILE A 148 -18.65 6.54 5.28
CA ILE A 148 -18.24 5.15 5.56
C ILE A 148 -16.82 4.89 5.08
N ALA A 149 -16.44 5.40 3.91
CA ALA A 149 -15.10 5.18 3.35
C ALA A 149 -13.99 5.70 4.28
N ARG A 150 -14.16 6.88 4.89
CA ARG A 150 -13.12 7.57 5.68
C ARG A 150 -13.18 7.37 7.19
N THR A 151 -14.26 6.80 7.75
CA THR A 151 -14.45 6.68 9.20
C THR A 151 -14.28 5.25 9.71
N GLY A 152 -14.02 5.10 11.01
CA GLY A 152 -13.62 3.82 11.59
C GLY A 152 -12.34 3.32 10.93
N ARG A 153 -12.21 2.01 10.71
CA ARG A 153 -11.17 1.50 9.81
C ARG A 153 -11.51 1.95 8.38
N PRO A 154 -10.70 2.79 7.72
CA PRO A 154 -10.99 3.23 6.36
C PRO A 154 -11.06 2.07 5.36
N GLY A 155 -11.70 2.29 4.22
CA GLY A 155 -11.77 1.25 3.20
C GLY A 155 -12.69 1.63 2.03
N PRO A 156 -12.72 0.82 0.96
CA PRO A 156 -13.48 1.10 -0.24
C PRO A 156 -14.98 0.92 -0.05
N VAL A 157 -15.72 1.79 -0.74
CA VAL A 157 -17.18 1.76 -0.88
C VAL A 157 -17.52 1.75 -2.37
N LEU A 158 -18.50 0.95 -2.78
CA LEU A 158 -18.95 0.86 -4.16
C LEU A 158 -20.42 1.29 -4.27
N ILE A 159 -20.69 2.24 -5.17
CA ILE A 159 -22.03 2.72 -5.50
C ILE A 159 -22.32 2.42 -6.96
N ASP A 160 -23.28 1.55 -7.19
CA ASP A 160 -23.70 1.13 -8.51
C ASP A 160 -24.88 1.98 -8.98
N LEU A 161 -24.77 2.62 -10.15
CA LEU A 161 -25.60 3.72 -10.62
C LEU A 161 -26.39 3.33 -11.88
N PRO A 162 -27.66 2.86 -11.75
CA PRO A 162 -28.50 2.58 -12.90
C PRO A 162 -28.76 3.83 -13.75
N LYS A 163 -28.59 3.68 -15.09
CA LYS A 163 -28.63 4.80 -16.03
C LYS A 163 -29.94 5.60 -15.97
N ASP A 164 -31.06 4.93 -15.82
CA ASP A 164 -32.38 5.57 -15.72
C ASP A 164 -32.52 6.38 -14.42
N VAL A 165 -32.04 5.87 -13.29
CA VAL A 165 -32.02 6.61 -12.01
C VAL A 165 -31.17 7.88 -12.12
N MET A 166 -30.05 7.80 -12.81
CA MET A 166 -29.17 8.95 -13.02
C MET A 166 -29.78 10.00 -13.95
N GLY A 167 -30.63 9.61 -14.88
CA GLY A 167 -31.39 10.52 -15.74
C GLY A 167 -32.63 11.14 -15.08
N GLU A 168 -33.22 10.49 -14.08
CA GLU A 168 -34.45 10.96 -13.40
C GLU A 168 -34.26 12.31 -12.70
N LEU A 169 -35.35 13.15 -12.76
CA LEU A 169 -35.40 14.41 -12.03
C LEU A 169 -35.93 14.19 -10.61
N GLY A 170 -35.15 14.53 -9.62
CA GLY A 170 -35.50 14.42 -8.20
C GLY A 170 -34.94 15.57 -7.38
N SER A 171 -34.99 15.45 -6.05
CA SER A 171 -34.50 16.46 -5.13
C SER A 171 -33.07 16.87 -5.45
N ALA A 172 -32.79 18.19 -5.36
CA ALA A 172 -31.43 18.75 -5.45
C ALA A 172 -30.68 18.76 -4.10
N GLU A 173 -31.32 18.19 -3.06
CA GLU A 173 -30.76 18.18 -1.71
C GLU A 173 -29.57 17.23 -1.60
N TYR A 174 -28.51 17.71 -0.94
CA TYR A 174 -27.37 16.92 -0.50
C TYR A 174 -27.22 17.12 1.00
N PRO A 175 -27.31 16.04 1.81
CA PRO A 175 -27.33 16.18 3.26
C PRO A 175 -26.01 16.74 3.82
N GLU A 176 -26.10 17.61 4.83
CA GLU A 176 -24.93 18.11 5.56
C GLU A 176 -24.38 17.07 6.53
N THR A 177 -25.25 16.26 7.14
CA THR A 177 -24.91 15.29 8.18
C THR A 177 -25.30 13.87 7.79
N VAL A 178 -24.69 12.91 8.45
CA VAL A 178 -24.96 11.47 8.26
C VAL A 178 -25.57 10.89 9.53
N ASN A 179 -26.62 10.07 9.36
CA ASN A 179 -27.22 9.29 10.45
C ASN A 179 -27.46 7.85 9.98
N ILE A 180 -26.46 6.98 10.19
CA ILE A 180 -26.53 5.57 9.83
C ILE A 180 -26.84 4.74 11.07
N ARG A 181 -28.00 4.07 11.07
CA ARG A 181 -28.38 3.16 12.14
C ARG A 181 -27.37 2.01 12.22
N GLY A 182 -26.75 1.84 13.41
CA GLY A 182 -25.82 0.72 13.66
C GLY A 182 -24.39 0.96 13.20
N TYR A 183 -24.06 2.10 12.54
CA TYR A 183 -22.67 2.46 12.22
C TYR A 183 -22.26 3.68 13.04
N LYS A 184 -21.56 3.41 14.14
CA LYS A 184 -21.03 4.44 15.06
C LYS A 184 -19.55 4.11 15.35
N PRO A 185 -18.63 4.58 14.51
CA PRO A 185 -17.21 4.34 14.73
C PRO A 185 -16.76 4.86 16.08
N ASN A 186 -16.06 4.03 16.87
CA ASN A 186 -15.47 4.47 18.11
C ASN A 186 -14.13 5.14 17.80
N THR A 187 -14.01 6.42 18.13
CA THR A 187 -12.78 7.20 17.89
C THR A 187 -12.04 7.51 19.17
N SER A 188 -12.72 7.49 20.32
CA SER A 188 -12.15 7.89 21.61
C SER A 188 -11.67 6.71 22.45
N VAL A 189 -10.52 6.88 23.09
CA VAL A 189 -9.92 5.85 23.94
C VAL A 189 -10.64 5.72 25.30
N HIS A 190 -10.80 4.49 25.77
CA HIS A 190 -11.29 4.23 27.13
C HIS A 190 -10.17 4.41 28.17
N ILE A 191 -10.20 5.52 28.90
CA ILE A 191 -9.12 5.96 29.81
C ILE A 191 -8.78 4.90 30.88
N GLY A 192 -9.75 4.15 31.40
CA GLY A 192 -9.51 3.10 32.39
C GLY A 192 -8.66 1.95 31.84
N GLN A 193 -8.92 1.49 30.61
CA GLN A 193 -8.10 0.47 29.95
C GLN A 193 -6.71 1.03 29.62
N LEU A 194 -6.64 2.26 29.12
CA LEU A 194 -5.37 2.92 28.81
C LEU A 194 -4.46 3.01 30.04
N LYS A 195 -4.98 3.45 31.19
CA LYS A 195 -4.21 3.53 32.44
C LYS A 195 -3.74 2.16 32.95
N ARG A 196 -4.52 1.09 32.70
CA ARG A 196 -4.08 -0.29 33.02
C ARG A 196 -2.91 -0.70 32.10
N ALA A 197 -2.97 -0.39 30.81
CA ALA A 197 -1.90 -0.66 29.86
C ALA A 197 -0.62 0.13 30.20
N ILE A 198 -0.75 1.41 30.55
CA ILE A 198 0.38 2.25 30.96
C ILE A 198 1.03 1.73 32.23
N LYS A 199 0.23 1.28 33.21
CA LYS A 199 0.77 0.65 34.43
C LYS A 199 1.54 -0.64 34.13
N MET A 200 1.10 -1.43 33.14
CA MET A 200 1.82 -2.61 32.68
C MET A 200 3.12 -2.19 32.00
N LEU A 201 3.08 -1.16 31.14
CA LEU A 201 4.25 -0.61 30.45
C LEU A 201 5.33 -0.16 31.46
N GLY A 202 4.98 0.58 32.52
CA GLY A 202 5.93 1.04 33.52
C GLY A 202 6.52 -0.05 34.43
N ARG A 203 6.09 -1.31 34.29
CA ARG A 203 6.62 -2.46 35.06
C ARG A 203 7.46 -3.39 34.19
N ALA A 204 7.35 -3.30 32.87
CA ALA A 204 8.06 -4.15 31.94
C ALA A 204 9.57 -3.86 32.01
N LYS A 205 10.36 -4.92 31.88
CA LYS A 205 11.84 -4.85 31.85
C LYS A 205 12.37 -4.88 30.42
N LYS A 206 11.62 -5.50 29.52
CA LYS A 206 11.93 -5.62 28.10
C LYS A 206 10.74 -5.17 27.26
N PRO A 207 10.21 -3.93 27.49
CA PRO A 207 9.08 -3.44 26.72
C PRO A 207 9.45 -3.20 25.25
N LEU A 208 8.51 -3.42 24.37
CA LEU A 208 8.68 -3.22 22.93
C LEU A 208 7.43 -2.60 22.33
N PHE A 209 7.56 -1.52 21.55
CA PHE A 209 6.49 -1.02 20.71
C PHE A 209 6.49 -1.73 19.35
N LEU A 210 5.30 -2.14 18.92
CA LEU A 210 5.06 -2.62 17.56
C LEU A 210 4.11 -1.65 16.85
N ALA A 211 4.64 -0.85 15.93
CA ALA A 211 3.84 0.08 15.14
C ALA A 211 3.43 -0.53 13.78
N GLY A 212 2.13 -0.55 13.52
CA GLY A 212 1.56 -0.98 12.25
C GLY A 212 1.07 0.16 11.37
N GLY A 213 0.44 -0.18 10.24
CA GLY A 213 -0.12 0.77 9.29
C GLY A 213 -1.17 1.73 9.89
N GLY A 214 -1.83 1.34 10.99
CA GLY A 214 -2.79 2.19 11.67
C GLY A 214 -2.19 3.48 12.23
N VAL A 215 -0.91 3.49 12.62
CA VAL A 215 -0.20 4.70 13.03
C VAL A 215 -0.06 5.70 11.88
N ILE A 216 0.25 5.18 10.67
CA ILE A 216 0.35 6.00 9.45
C ILE A 216 -1.02 6.54 9.02
N ILE A 217 -2.04 5.66 8.99
CA ILE A 217 -3.41 6.01 8.57
C ILE A 217 -4.03 7.07 9.47
N SER A 218 -3.81 6.99 10.79
CA SER A 218 -4.29 7.98 11.75
C SER A 218 -3.43 9.26 11.81
N ARG A 219 -2.35 9.33 11.00
CA ARG A 219 -1.38 10.44 11.03
C ARG A 219 -0.80 10.70 12.42
N ALA A 220 -0.48 9.63 13.12
CA ALA A 220 0.03 9.66 14.48
C ALA A 220 1.57 9.69 14.57
N ASN A 221 2.29 9.79 13.46
CA ASN A 221 3.74 9.68 13.37
C ASN A 221 4.48 10.61 14.37
N GLU A 222 4.14 11.89 14.39
CA GLU A 222 4.81 12.86 15.28
C GLU A 222 4.53 12.59 16.76
N VAL A 223 3.26 12.30 17.12
CA VAL A 223 2.90 12.01 18.51
C VAL A 223 3.44 10.66 18.95
N PHE A 224 3.56 9.69 18.02
CA PHE A 224 4.19 8.41 18.29
C PHE A 224 5.70 8.56 18.54
N THR A 225 6.39 9.35 17.73
CA THR A 225 7.82 9.67 17.97
C THR A 225 8.01 10.29 19.35
N LYS A 226 7.19 11.28 19.74
CA LYS A 226 7.23 11.88 21.07
C LYS A 226 6.96 10.86 22.19
N LEU A 227 6.05 9.90 21.97
CA LEU A 227 5.79 8.82 22.92
C LEU A 227 7.02 7.93 23.10
N VAL A 228 7.66 7.54 22.02
CA VAL A 228 8.87 6.72 22.02
C VAL A 228 10.02 7.42 22.74
N GLU A 229 10.27 8.69 22.41
CA GLU A 229 11.30 9.52 23.07
C GLU A 229 11.02 9.68 24.57
N LYS A 230 9.77 9.97 24.95
CA LYS A 230 9.39 10.14 26.36
C LYS A 230 9.55 8.87 27.18
N THR A 231 9.24 7.72 26.60
CA THR A 231 9.26 6.42 27.31
C THR A 231 10.60 5.70 27.23
N ASN A 232 11.49 6.08 26.30
CA ASN A 232 12.77 5.41 25.98
C ASN A 232 12.59 3.92 25.61
N ILE A 233 11.47 3.57 24.96
CA ILE A 233 11.15 2.19 24.58
C ILE A 233 11.50 1.96 23.11
N PRO A 234 12.23 0.87 22.76
CA PRO A 234 12.54 0.53 21.38
C PRO A 234 11.30 0.16 20.56
N VAL A 235 11.42 0.35 19.23
CA VAL A 235 10.32 0.21 18.27
C VAL A 235 10.70 -0.76 17.16
N VAL A 236 9.82 -1.71 16.90
CA VAL A 236 9.76 -2.47 15.66
C VAL A 236 8.52 -2.06 14.86
N THR A 237 8.58 -2.16 13.54
CA THR A 237 7.43 -1.87 12.69
C THR A 237 7.04 -3.07 11.84
N THR A 238 5.77 -3.15 11.45
CA THR A 238 5.40 -3.92 10.28
C THR A 238 5.88 -3.20 9.03
N VAL A 239 5.92 -3.88 7.88
CA VAL A 239 6.25 -3.21 6.60
C VAL A 239 5.30 -2.04 6.34
N MET A 240 4.00 -2.18 6.63
CA MET A 240 3.01 -1.10 6.50
C MET A 240 3.13 -0.01 7.57
N GLY A 241 3.85 -0.27 8.64
CA GLY A 241 4.12 0.70 9.71
C GLY A 241 5.42 1.49 9.51
N ARG A 242 6.19 1.23 8.44
CA ARG A 242 7.40 2.00 8.14
C ARG A 242 7.09 3.47 7.93
N GLY A 243 7.81 4.31 8.66
CA GLY A 243 7.56 5.75 8.73
C GLY A 243 6.64 6.15 9.90
N ALA A 244 6.16 5.21 10.74
CA ALA A 244 5.53 5.56 12.02
C ALA A 244 6.49 6.32 12.94
N ILE A 245 7.78 6.01 12.83
CA ILE A 245 8.92 6.73 13.38
C ILE A 245 9.98 6.81 12.28
N PRO A 246 10.83 7.86 12.21
CA PRO A 246 11.93 7.91 11.27
C PRO A 246 12.84 6.68 11.41
N THR A 247 13.24 6.08 10.29
CA THR A 247 14.04 4.84 10.31
C THR A 247 15.48 5.06 10.81
N ASN A 248 15.95 6.30 10.84
CA ASN A 248 17.23 6.70 11.43
C ASN A 248 17.13 7.09 12.91
N HIS A 249 15.97 6.91 13.54
CA HIS A 249 15.79 7.21 14.96
C HIS A 249 16.54 6.18 15.82
N PRO A 250 17.26 6.57 16.90
CA PRO A 250 18.07 5.65 17.72
C PRO A 250 17.30 4.47 18.31
N LEU A 251 16.02 4.67 18.65
CA LEU A 251 15.16 3.64 19.21
C LEU A 251 14.43 2.79 18.16
N TYR A 252 14.64 3.06 16.86
CA TYR A 252 14.10 2.22 15.79
C TYR A 252 14.99 1.00 15.56
N ILE A 253 14.44 -0.21 15.70
CA ILE A 253 15.18 -1.45 15.46
C ILE A 253 15.12 -1.84 13.99
N GLY A 254 13.94 -1.80 13.37
CA GLY A 254 13.71 -2.20 11.97
C GLY A 254 12.34 -2.82 11.73
N ASN A 255 12.23 -3.58 10.65
CA ASN A 255 11.01 -4.33 10.30
C ASN A 255 10.99 -5.69 10.99
N LEU A 256 9.82 -6.05 11.50
CA LEU A 256 9.49 -7.38 12.01
C LEU A 256 8.99 -8.31 10.87
N GLY A 257 9.25 -9.60 11.01
CA GLY A 257 8.55 -10.65 10.28
C GLY A 257 9.44 -11.46 9.32
N MET A 258 8.83 -12.06 8.30
CA MET A 258 9.46 -13.05 7.40
C MET A 258 10.78 -12.56 6.78
N HIS A 259 10.85 -11.29 6.38
CA HIS A 259 12.05 -10.63 5.85
C HIS A 259 12.53 -9.52 6.79
N GLY A 260 12.19 -9.62 8.07
CA GLY A 260 12.60 -8.68 9.10
C GLY A 260 14.08 -8.83 9.47
N ALA A 261 14.65 -7.79 10.04
CA ALA A 261 16.00 -7.86 10.59
C ALA A 261 16.09 -8.85 11.76
N TYR A 262 17.24 -9.51 11.91
CA TYR A 262 17.47 -10.46 13.00
C TYR A 262 17.11 -9.85 14.37
N ALA A 263 17.67 -8.69 14.69
CA ALA A 263 17.42 -8.01 15.95
C ALA A 263 15.93 -7.71 16.23
N CYS A 264 15.12 -7.44 15.17
CA CYS A 264 13.68 -7.20 15.30
C CYS A 264 12.93 -8.45 15.73
N ASN A 265 13.23 -9.58 15.08
CA ASN A 265 12.57 -10.85 15.35
C ASN A 265 12.96 -11.38 16.74
N MET A 266 14.25 -11.27 17.10
CA MET A 266 14.72 -11.62 18.44
C MET A 266 14.13 -10.72 19.53
N ALA A 267 13.99 -9.42 19.27
CA ALA A 267 13.38 -8.50 20.22
C ALA A 267 11.91 -8.85 20.51
N VAL A 268 11.16 -9.28 19.50
CA VAL A 268 9.77 -9.74 19.70
C VAL A 268 9.71 -11.08 20.44
N SER A 269 10.64 -12.00 20.15
CA SER A 269 10.70 -13.30 20.84
C SER A 269 11.07 -13.19 22.33
N ASP A 270 11.89 -12.19 22.70
CA ASP A 270 12.45 -12.05 24.05
C ASP A 270 11.79 -10.95 24.91
N CYS A 271 10.92 -10.10 24.32
CA CYS A 271 10.24 -9.05 25.08
C CYS A 271 9.29 -9.64 26.14
N ASP A 272 9.12 -8.91 27.26
CA ASP A 272 8.15 -9.24 28.32
C ASP A 272 6.83 -8.47 28.18
N LEU A 273 6.82 -7.41 27.35
CA LEU A 273 5.63 -6.65 26.97
C LEU A 273 5.71 -6.22 25.51
N LEU A 274 4.75 -6.66 24.70
CA LEU A 274 4.55 -6.19 23.34
C LEU A 274 3.38 -5.20 23.30
N PHE A 275 3.68 -3.93 23.11
CA PHE A 275 2.67 -2.88 23.01
C PHE A 275 2.41 -2.56 21.54
N SER A 276 1.37 -3.14 20.97
CA SER A 276 1.03 -3.05 19.55
C SER A 276 0.02 -1.94 19.27
N ILE A 277 0.28 -1.15 18.21
CA ILE A 277 -0.57 -0.03 17.79
C ILE A 277 -0.86 -0.14 16.30
N GLY A 278 -2.13 -0.34 15.93
CA GLY A 278 -2.61 -0.36 14.56
C GLY A 278 -2.06 -1.51 13.71
N THR A 279 -2.00 -2.71 14.29
CA THR A 279 -1.44 -3.92 13.67
C THR A 279 -2.46 -5.05 13.65
N ARG A 280 -2.56 -5.80 12.53
CA ARG A 280 -3.50 -6.92 12.39
C ARG A 280 -2.91 -8.29 12.72
N PHE A 281 -1.63 -8.38 13.03
CA PHE A 281 -0.92 -9.63 13.33
C PHE A 281 -1.11 -10.70 12.25
N ASN A 282 -0.81 -10.36 11.00
CA ASN A 282 -0.88 -11.33 9.90
C ASN A 282 0.30 -12.33 9.94
N ASP A 283 0.20 -13.39 9.17
CA ASP A 283 1.19 -14.48 9.10
C ASP A 283 2.60 -14.02 8.70
N ARG A 284 2.72 -12.91 7.96
CA ARG A 284 4.02 -12.37 7.53
C ARG A 284 4.83 -11.79 8.67
N ILE A 285 4.17 -11.35 9.75
CA ILE A 285 4.85 -10.81 10.93
C ILE A 285 4.85 -11.78 12.12
N THR A 286 3.87 -12.70 12.20
CA THR A 286 3.78 -13.61 13.35
C THR A 286 4.58 -14.91 13.16
N GLY A 287 4.79 -15.34 11.91
CA GLY A 287 5.27 -16.68 11.66
C GLY A 287 4.35 -17.70 12.34
N LYS A 288 4.91 -18.67 13.04
CA LYS A 288 4.16 -19.70 13.79
C LYS A 288 3.51 -19.09 15.04
N LEU A 289 2.19 -18.95 15.01
CA LEU A 289 1.41 -18.23 16.05
C LEU A 289 1.71 -18.66 17.49
N HIS A 290 1.88 -19.96 17.75
CA HIS A 290 2.15 -20.46 19.12
C HIS A 290 3.50 -20.02 19.70
N SER A 291 4.40 -19.55 18.84
CA SER A 291 5.74 -19.12 19.20
C SER A 291 5.93 -17.60 19.03
N PHE A 292 4.85 -16.87 18.73
CA PHE A 292 4.93 -15.41 18.58
C PHE A 292 4.92 -14.73 19.94
N ALA A 293 5.96 -13.97 20.24
CA ALA A 293 6.13 -13.24 21.50
C ALA A 293 5.80 -14.10 22.75
N PRO A 294 6.42 -15.29 22.91
CA PRO A 294 5.98 -16.31 23.86
C PRO A 294 6.07 -15.88 25.33
N ASN A 295 6.91 -14.90 25.64
CA ASN A 295 7.16 -14.41 26.99
C ASN A 295 6.41 -13.10 27.28
N ALA A 296 5.76 -12.51 26.28
CA ALA A 296 5.19 -11.18 26.38
C ALA A 296 3.73 -11.17 26.82
N GLN A 297 3.38 -10.23 27.68
CA GLN A 297 2.01 -9.73 27.73
C GLN A 297 1.76 -8.83 26.53
N ILE A 298 0.54 -8.85 25.98
CA ILE A 298 0.22 -8.12 24.74
C ILE A 298 -0.86 -7.07 25.00
N VAL A 299 -0.50 -5.81 24.76
CA VAL A 299 -1.44 -4.69 24.66
C VAL A 299 -1.70 -4.41 23.18
N HIS A 300 -2.96 -4.26 22.78
CA HIS A 300 -3.32 -3.99 21.40
C HIS A 300 -4.27 -2.81 21.29
N ILE A 301 -3.80 -1.73 20.66
CA ILE A 301 -4.61 -0.59 20.25
C ILE A 301 -4.97 -0.75 18.78
N ASP A 302 -6.25 -0.86 18.47
CA ASP A 302 -6.76 -0.87 17.11
C ASP A 302 -8.15 -0.23 17.05
N ILE A 303 -8.47 0.42 15.92
CA ILE A 303 -9.78 1.02 15.70
C ILE A 303 -10.84 -0.02 15.30
N ASP A 304 -10.38 -1.15 14.73
CA ASP A 304 -11.23 -2.26 14.26
C ASP A 304 -11.39 -3.31 15.36
N THR A 305 -12.58 -3.37 15.94
CA THR A 305 -12.92 -4.37 16.96
C THR A 305 -12.74 -5.81 16.48
N ALA A 306 -12.88 -6.06 15.17
CA ALA A 306 -12.71 -7.39 14.57
C ALA A 306 -11.23 -7.82 14.45
N ALA A 307 -10.28 -6.89 14.58
CA ALA A 307 -8.85 -7.18 14.59
C ALA A 307 -8.35 -7.65 15.97
N ILE A 308 -9.03 -7.23 17.06
CA ILE A 308 -8.64 -7.55 18.43
C ILE A 308 -8.78 -9.05 18.70
N SER A 309 -7.70 -9.66 19.21
CA SER A 309 -7.63 -11.10 19.54
C SER A 309 -8.00 -12.06 18.40
N LYS A 310 -7.95 -11.59 17.15
CA LYS A 310 -8.27 -12.42 15.98
C LYS A 310 -7.21 -13.48 15.71
N ASN A 311 -5.95 -13.10 15.74
CA ASN A 311 -4.82 -13.99 15.43
C ASN A 311 -3.95 -14.25 16.67
N VAL A 312 -3.70 -13.22 17.47
CA VAL A 312 -2.89 -13.28 18.70
C VAL A 312 -3.77 -12.91 19.87
N GLN A 313 -3.69 -13.67 20.97
CA GLN A 313 -4.44 -13.37 22.19
C GLN A 313 -3.90 -12.11 22.84
N VAL A 314 -4.79 -11.21 23.24
CA VAL A 314 -4.45 -9.88 23.77
C VAL A 314 -4.83 -9.81 25.25
N ASP A 315 -3.90 -9.37 26.11
CA ASP A 315 -4.15 -9.17 27.54
C ASP A 315 -4.95 -7.90 27.83
N ILE A 316 -4.60 -6.80 27.14
CA ILE A 316 -5.35 -5.54 27.25
C ILE A 316 -5.73 -5.04 25.86
N PRO A 317 -7.00 -5.22 25.46
CA PRO A 317 -7.54 -4.63 24.23
C PRO A 317 -7.91 -3.16 24.45
N ILE A 318 -7.59 -2.30 23.49
CA ILE A 318 -7.98 -0.89 23.50
C ILE A 318 -8.52 -0.55 22.10
N VAL A 319 -9.84 -0.35 22.02
CA VAL A 319 -10.50 0.03 20.77
C VAL A 319 -10.50 1.56 20.68
N ALA A 320 -9.64 2.11 19.84
CA ALA A 320 -9.50 3.56 19.67
C ALA A 320 -8.77 3.89 18.36
N ASP A 321 -8.89 5.14 17.91
CA ASP A 321 -7.97 5.71 16.92
C ASP A 321 -6.56 5.78 17.52
N ALA A 322 -5.54 5.46 16.72
CA ALA A 322 -4.17 5.39 17.20
C ALA A 322 -3.67 6.76 17.69
N LYS A 323 -4.01 7.85 17.00
CA LYS A 323 -3.58 9.21 17.38
C LYS A 323 -4.22 9.63 18.71
N ASP A 324 -5.53 9.46 18.87
CA ASP A 324 -6.25 9.78 20.11
C ASP A 324 -5.67 8.99 21.30
N ALA A 325 -5.42 7.70 21.10
CA ALA A 325 -4.85 6.85 22.15
C ALA A 325 -3.44 7.30 22.54
N ILE A 326 -2.56 7.60 21.57
CA ILE A 326 -1.18 8.03 21.81
C ILE A 326 -1.14 9.41 22.49
N GLU A 327 -1.96 10.37 22.04
CA GLU A 327 -2.07 11.68 22.67
C GLU A 327 -2.47 11.55 24.15
N LYS A 328 -3.41 10.66 24.45
CA LYS A 328 -3.80 10.38 25.85
C LYS A 328 -2.74 9.61 26.63
N MET A 329 -1.98 8.71 25.98
CA MET A 329 -0.84 8.05 26.64
C MET A 329 0.20 9.06 27.13
N LEU A 330 0.53 10.05 26.31
CA LEU A 330 1.52 11.08 26.64
C LEU A 330 1.20 11.87 27.92
N GLU A 331 -0.08 11.93 28.35
CA GLU A 331 -0.48 12.58 29.59
C GLU A 331 -0.07 11.77 30.85
N TYR A 332 0.14 10.44 30.72
CA TYR A 332 0.28 9.53 31.87
C TYR A 332 1.55 8.68 31.87
N VAL A 333 2.29 8.59 30.76
CA VAL A 333 3.51 7.78 30.69
C VAL A 333 4.70 8.49 31.32
N GLU A 334 5.57 7.70 31.91
CA GLU A 334 6.87 8.11 32.45
C GLU A 334 7.99 7.36 31.72
N PRO A 335 9.25 7.82 31.79
CA PRO A 335 10.39 7.10 31.22
C PRO A 335 10.56 5.70 31.80
N ASN A 336 10.92 4.74 30.97
CA ASN A 336 11.25 3.38 31.35
C ASN A 336 12.78 3.20 31.48
N GLU A 337 13.20 2.34 32.42
CA GLU A 337 14.61 1.92 32.50
C GLU A 337 14.86 0.76 31.55
N THR A 338 15.37 1.09 30.34
CA THR A 338 15.55 0.14 29.24
C THR A 338 17.02 -0.06 28.84
N SER A 339 17.99 0.50 29.56
CA SER A 339 19.40 0.52 29.15
C SER A 339 19.94 -0.87 28.81
N LYS A 340 19.73 -1.86 29.69
CA LYS A 340 20.19 -3.25 29.44
C LYS A 340 19.46 -3.92 28.27
N TRP A 341 18.20 -3.55 28.07
CA TRP A 341 17.41 -4.05 26.95
C TRP A 341 17.91 -3.48 25.62
N LEU A 342 18.22 -2.21 25.57
CA LEU A 342 18.82 -1.55 24.41
C LEU A 342 20.23 -2.09 24.11
N GLU A 343 21.06 -2.32 25.13
CA GLU A 343 22.37 -2.98 24.96
C GLU A 343 22.24 -4.37 24.32
N GLN A 344 21.26 -5.17 24.76
CA GLN A 344 21.02 -6.48 24.18
C GLN A 344 20.57 -6.39 22.71
N ILE A 345 19.69 -5.46 22.38
CA ILE A 345 19.22 -5.23 21.00
C ILE A 345 20.38 -4.79 20.11
N GLU A 346 21.26 -3.91 20.62
CA GLU A 346 22.41 -3.43 19.85
C GLU A 346 23.42 -4.56 19.60
N SER A 347 23.68 -5.44 20.58
CA SER A 347 24.48 -6.65 20.37
C SER A 347 23.96 -7.51 19.21
N TRP A 348 22.63 -7.71 19.11
CA TRP A 348 22.04 -8.46 18.00
C TRP A 348 22.18 -7.76 16.65
N LYS A 349 22.15 -6.42 16.61
CA LYS A 349 22.39 -5.66 15.36
C LYS A 349 23.85 -5.75 14.91
N GLU A 350 24.79 -5.72 15.86
CA GLU A 350 26.22 -5.86 15.58
C GLU A 350 26.59 -7.27 15.13
N GLU A 351 26.04 -8.30 15.78
CA GLU A 351 26.28 -9.71 15.44
C GLU A 351 25.66 -10.11 14.09
N HIS A 352 24.50 -9.54 13.76
CA HIS A 352 23.72 -9.86 12.56
C HIS A 352 23.23 -8.59 11.84
N PRO A 353 24.15 -7.81 11.25
CA PRO A 353 23.80 -6.59 10.56
C PRO A 353 22.95 -6.88 9.33
N LEU A 354 21.93 -6.05 9.09
CA LEU A 354 21.11 -6.11 7.89
C LEU A 354 21.87 -5.48 6.72
N LYS A 355 22.61 -6.30 5.97
CA LYS A 355 23.46 -5.87 4.87
C LYS A 355 23.58 -6.97 3.82
N MET A 356 23.54 -6.60 2.54
CA MET A 356 23.88 -7.53 1.46
C MET A 356 25.39 -7.79 1.42
N LYS A 357 25.80 -8.94 0.89
CA LYS A 357 27.22 -9.23 0.65
C LYS A 357 27.78 -8.25 -0.39
N GLU A 358 28.91 -7.65 -0.09
CA GLU A 358 29.60 -6.78 -1.04
C GLU A 358 30.03 -7.55 -2.29
N LYS A 359 29.72 -6.98 -3.44
CA LYS A 359 30.04 -7.55 -4.75
C LYS A 359 30.63 -6.46 -5.66
N PRO A 360 31.47 -6.83 -6.66
CA PRO A 360 31.90 -5.89 -7.70
C PRO A 360 30.75 -5.39 -8.59
N ILE A 361 29.69 -6.18 -8.71
CA ILE A 361 28.48 -5.85 -9.48
C ILE A 361 27.46 -5.11 -8.63
N MET A 362 26.61 -4.33 -9.29
CA MET A 362 25.54 -3.57 -8.66
C MET A 362 24.55 -4.48 -7.93
N THR A 363 24.18 -4.09 -6.69
CA THR A 363 23.19 -4.77 -5.87
C THR A 363 21.93 -3.90 -5.69
N PRO A 364 20.77 -4.50 -5.36
CA PRO A 364 19.57 -3.75 -4.95
C PRO A 364 19.82 -2.74 -3.82
N GLN A 365 20.70 -3.07 -2.86
CA GLN A 365 21.08 -2.17 -1.77
C GLN A 365 21.77 -0.91 -2.30
N ASP A 366 22.73 -1.04 -3.23
CA ASP A 366 23.44 0.11 -3.80
C ASP A 366 22.50 1.12 -4.46
N ILE A 367 21.48 0.62 -5.17
CA ILE A 367 20.46 1.46 -5.82
C ILE A 367 19.63 2.20 -4.77
N ILE A 368 19.16 1.49 -3.74
CA ILE A 368 18.29 2.07 -2.70
C ILE A 368 19.08 3.06 -1.83
N GLU A 369 20.32 2.77 -1.49
CA GLU A 369 21.20 3.70 -0.76
C GLU A 369 21.51 4.96 -1.57
N THR A 370 21.60 4.84 -2.90
CA THR A 370 21.70 6.03 -3.77
C THR A 370 20.43 6.87 -3.73
N ILE A 371 19.24 6.25 -3.72
CA ILE A 371 17.98 6.96 -3.51
C ILE A 371 17.96 7.65 -2.12
N ASN A 372 18.41 6.97 -1.06
CA ASN A 372 18.47 7.56 0.28
C ASN A 372 19.32 8.83 0.30
N ARG A 373 20.50 8.78 -0.35
CA ARG A 373 21.47 9.89 -0.39
C ARG A 373 21.03 11.04 -1.29
N MET A 374 20.37 10.76 -2.42
CA MET A 374 20.02 11.78 -3.41
C MET A 374 18.70 12.50 -3.13
N PHE A 375 17.80 11.88 -2.39
CA PHE A 375 16.44 12.41 -2.16
C PHE A 375 16.17 12.57 -0.65
N ASP A 376 16.19 13.80 -0.17
CA ASP A 376 15.79 14.11 1.21
C ASP A 376 14.27 14.03 1.39
N GLU A 377 13.53 14.32 0.32
CA GLU A 377 12.07 14.23 0.24
C GLU A 377 11.67 13.42 -0.99
N ALA A 378 10.81 12.43 -0.81
CA ALA A 378 10.27 11.62 -1.91
C ALA A 378 9.03 10.83 -1.47
N ILE A 379 8.25 10.38 -2.44
CA ILE A 379 7.31 9.29 -2.28
C ILE A 379 7.85 8.09 -3.06
N ILE A 380 8.20 7.04 -2.34
CA ILE A 380 8.63 5.77 -2.92
C ILE A 380 7.42 4.87 -3.02
N VAL A 381 7.14 4.37 -4.22
CA VAL A 381 6.03 3.44 -4.48
C VAL A 381 6.62 2.13 -4.99
N THR A 382 6.38 1.03 -4.28
CA THR A 382 6.90 -0.26 -4.75
C THR A 382 5.83 -1.11 -5.40
N ASP A 383 6.20 -1.82 -6.45
CA ASP A 383 5.51 -3.01 -6.89
C ASP A 383 5.78 -4.18 -5.94
N VAL A 384 5.25 -5.37 -6.20
CA VAL A 384 5.33 -6.53 -5.31
C VAL A 384 6.36 -7.56 -5.80
N GLY A 385 7.30 -7.92 -4.93
CA GLY A 385 8.35 -8.89 -5.22
C GLY A 385 9.61 -8.66 -4.36
N GLN A 386 10.77 -9.18 -4.80
CA GLN A 386 12.04 -8.99 -4.09
C GLN A 386 12.40 -7.50 -3.94
N HIS A 387 12.19 -6.71 -4.99
CA HIS A 387 12.43 -5.26 -4.99
C HIS A 387 11.63 -4.54 -3.90
N GLN A 388 10.40 -4.97 -3.59
CA GLN A 388 9.61 -4.46 -2.47
C GLN A 388 10.29 -4.76 -1.13
N MET A 389 10.78 -5.98 -0.96
CA MET A 389 11.43 -6.38 0.29
C MET A 389 12.80 -5.71 0.45
N PHE A 390 13.61 -5.61 -0.59
CA PHE A 390 14.85 -4.83 -0.56
C PHE A 390 14.57 -3.36 -0.19
N THR A 391 13.54 -2.76 -0.79
CA THR A 391 13.13 -1.40 -0.43
C THR A 391 12.67 -1.31 1.03
N ALA A 392 11.90 -2.30 1.49
CA ALA A 392 11.48 -2.35 2.88
C ALA A 392 12.64 -2.55 3.86
N GLN A 393 13.74 -3.18 3.46
CA GLN A 393 14.93 -3.37 4.29
C GLN A 393 15.83 -2.14 4.29
N PHE A 394 16.12 -1.55 3.12
CA PHE A 394 17.21 -0.59 2.95
C PHE A 394 16.77 0.87 2.74
N ALA A 395 15.50 1.14 2.42
CA ALA A 395 15.05 2.52 2.27
C ALA A 395 14.98 3.26 3.61
N GLU A 396 15.54 4.45 3.67
CA GLU A 396 15.34 5.38 4.78
C GLU A 396 13.99 6.07 4.60
N ILE A 397 13.10 5.89 5.56
CA ILE A 397 11.78 6.52 5.59
C ILE A 397 11.74 7.51 6.75
N THR A 398 11.35 8.73 6.42
CA THR A 398 11.31 9.87 7.35
C THR A 398 9.92 10.52 7.29
N GLN A 399 9.72 11.63 7.95
CA GLN A 399 8.48 12.41 7.79
C GLN A 399 8.30 12.96 6.37
N LYS A 400 9.41 13.24 5.66
CA LYS A 400 9.42 13.77 4.28
C LYS A 400 9.53 12.68 3.22
N LYS A 401 10.11 11.53 3.55
CA LYS A 401 10.27 10.40 2.64
C LYS A 401 9.29 9.29 3.03
N ARG A 402 8.29 9.05 2.18
CA ARG A 402 7.17 8.13 2.43
C ARG A 402 7.25 6.89 1.57
N LEU A 403 6.72 5.78 2.06
CA LEU A 403 6.68 4.50 1.36
C LEU A 403 5.24 4.04 1.16
N LEU A 404 4.87 3.76 -0.08
CA LEU A 404 3.58 3.21 -0.47
C LEU A 404 3.76 1.85 -1.15
N MET A 405 2.88 0.91 -0.86
CA MET A 405 2.92 -0.43 -1.44
C MET A 405 1.61 -1.19 -1.23
N SER A 406 1.36 -2.21 -2.03
CA SER A 406 0.33 -3.21 -1.74
C SER A 406 0.88 -4.22 -0.74
N GLY A 407 0.66 -3.97 0.55
CA GLY A 407 1.24 -4.79 1.63
C GLY A 407 0.33 -5.91 2.13
N GLY A 408 -0.98 -5.71 2.09
CA GLY A 408 -1.95 -6.67 2.60
C GLY A 408 -2.34 -7.74 1.58
N LEU A 409 -2.66 -7.36 0.36
CA LEU A 409 -3.01 -8.28 -0.73
C LEU A 409 -1.78 -8.72 -1.53
N GLY A 410 -0.76 -7.87 -1.66
CA GLY A 410 0.44 -8.18 -2.42
C GLY A 410 0.21 -8.18 -3.94
N THR A 411 -0.45 -7.15 -4.44
CA THR A 411 -0.85 -7.03 -5.85
C THR A 411 0.32 -6.60 -6.72
N MET A 412 0.83 -7.49 -7.57
CA MET A 412 1.76 -7.13 -8.64
C MET A 412 1.07 -6.22 -9.66
N GLY A 413 1.81 -5.25 -10.20
CA GLY A 413 1.29 -4.22 -11.10
C GLY A 413 0.80 -2.94 -10.38
N TYR A 414 0.97 -2.85 -9.06
CA TYR A 414 0.64 -1.65 -8.28
C TYR A 414 1.62 -0.49 -8.49
N GLY A 415 2.90 -0.79 -8.75
CA GLY A 415 4.01 0.18 -8.67
C GLY A 415 3.85 1.41 -9.56
N LEU A 416 3.70 1.24 -10.88
CA LEU A 416 3.58 2.36 -11.82
C LEU A 416 2.26 3.14 -11.64
N PRO A 417 1.08 2.50 -11.63
CA PRO A 417 -0.17 3.22 -11.36
C PRO A 417 -0.16 3.94 -10.01
N GLY A 418 0.34 3.29 -8.97
CA GLY A 418 0.49 3.93 -7.66
C GLY A 418 1.38 5.17 -7.69
N ALA A 419 2.47 5.15 -8.44
CA ALA A 419 3.33 6.32 -8.62
C ALA A 419 2.62 7.44 -9.38
N ILE A 420 1.81 7.13 -10.38
CA ILE A 420 0.96 8.10 -11.10
C ILE A 420 0.01 8.78 -10.12
N GLY A 421 -0.77 8.03 -9.36
CA GLY A 421 -1.71 8.57 -8.38
C GLY A 421 -1.04 9.41 -7.29
N ALA A 422 0.11 8.95 -6.78
CA ALA A 422 0.91 9.70 -5.82
C ALA A 422 1.44 11.03 -6.39
N LYS A 423 1.90 11.04 -7.66
CA LYS A 423 2.42 12.24 -8.33
C LYS A 423 1.32 13.24 -8.64
N ILE A 424 0.16 12.78 -9.06
CA ILE A 424 -1.02 13.64 -9.26
C ILE A 424 -1.41 14.35 -7.96
N GLY A 425 -1.39 13.62 -6.84
CA GLY A 425 -1.73 14.17 -5.52
C GLY A 425 -0.63 15.04 -4.90
N ASN A 426 0.62 14.93 -5.36
CA ASN A 426 1.78 15.65 -4.82
C ASN A 426 2.70 16.13 -5.96
N PRO A 427 2.27 17.13 -6.74
CA PRO A 427 2.96 17.54 -7.97
C PRO A 427 4.39 18.03 -7.75
N ASP A 428 4.69 18.60 -6.59
CA ASP A 428 5.99 19.19 -6.28
C ASP A 428 6.97 18.19 -5.65
N VAL A 429 6.48 17.03 -5.18
CA VAL A 429 7.31 16.01 -4.52
C VAL A 429 7.84 15.01 -5.55
N PRO A 430 9.14 14.66 -5.53
CA PRO A 430 9.67 13.56 -6.33
C PRO A 430 8.95 12.25 -6.03
N VAL A 431 8.53 11.53 -7.07
CA VAL A 431 7.92 10.19 -6.93
C VAL A 431 8.77 9.17 -7.65
N ILE A 432 9.16 8.13 -6.92
CA ILE A 432 10.01 7.05 -7.40
C ILE A 432 9.22 5.75 -7.32
N SER A 433 8.97 5.13 -8.47
CA SER A 433 8.43 3.77 -8.54
C SER A 433 9.57 2.75 -8.53
N ILE A 434 9.47 1.69 -7.74
CA ILE A 434 10.44 0.59 -7.75
C ILE A 434 9.68 -0.70 -8.06
N SER A 435 9.90 -1.25 -9.24
CA SER A 435 9.24 -2.44 -9.76
C SER A 435 10.24 -3.50 -10.16
N GLY A 436 9.83 -4.77 -10.19
CA GLY A 436 10.53 -5.80 -10.91
C GLY A 436 10.13 -5.79 -12.40
N ASP A 437 10.92 -6.44 -13.23
CA ASP A 437 10.63 -6.60 -14.66
C ASP A 437 9.28 -7.31 -14.92
N GLY A 438 8.89 -8.26 -14.08
CA GLY A 438 7.58 -8.91 -14.16
C GLY A 438 6.42 -8.01 -13.73
N GLY A 439 6.58 -7.27 -12.62
CA GLY A 439 5.54 -6.36 -12.11
C GLY A 439 5.28 -5.19 -13.05
N MET A 440 6.34 -4.59 -13.60
CA MET A 440 6.23 -3.48 -14.54
C MET A 440 5.38 -3.83 -15.77
N GLN A 441 5.44 -5.07 -16.24
CA GLN A 441 4.68 -5.51 -17.43
C GLN A 441 3.17 -5.61 -17.19
N MET A 442 2.70 -5.66 -15.94
CA MET A 442 1.28 -5.88 -15.64
C MET A 442 0.40 -4.65 -15.91
N ASN A 443 0.96 -3.44 -15.76
CA ASN A 443 0.27 -2.18 -16.02
C ASN A 443 1.13 -1.19 -16.82
N ILE A 444 1.96 -1.70 -17.71
CA ILE A 444 2.92 -0.91 -18.49
C ILE A 444 2.25 0.13 -19.40
N GLN A 445 1.00 -0.11 -19.81
CA GLN A 445 0.19 0.80 -20.63
C GLN A 445 -0.04 2.15 -19.93
N GLU A 446 0.09 2.23 -18.60
CA GLU A 446 -0.06 3.48 -17.85
C GLU A 446 1.10 4.46 -18.07
N LEU A 447 2.16 4.05 -18.77
CA LEU A 447 3.13 5.01 -19.30
C LEU A 447 2.47 6.07 -20.20
N ALA A 448 1.41 5.68 -20.97
CA ALA A 448 0.64 6.64 -21.74
C ALA A 448 -0.05 7.68 -20.85
N THR A 449 -0.63 7.26 -19.71
CA THR A 449 -1.23 8.16 -18.73
C THR A 449 -0.19 9.11 -18.14
N ALA A 450 0.96 8.58 -17.72
CA ALA A 450 2.03 9.39 -17.15
C ALA A 450 2.61 10.42 -18.14
N VAL A 451 2.75 10.05 -19.42
CA VAL A 451 3.24 10.95 -20.48
C VAL A 451 2.22 12.05 -20.78
N LEU A 452 0.93 11.70 -20.94
CA LEU A 452 -0.13 12.65 -21.29
C LEU A 452 -0.44 13.64 -20.16
N GLU A 453 -0.30 13.21 -18.91
CA GLU A 453 -0.46 14.06 -17.74
C GLU A 453 0.84 14.82 -17.37
N GLU A 454 1.89 14.69 -18.19
CA GLU A 454 3.20 15.34 -18.00
C GLU A 454 3.81 15.07 -16.61
N LEU A 455 3.75 13.80 -16.15
CA LEU A 455 4.20 13.42 -14.82
C LEU A 455 5.68 12.98 -14.82
N PRO A 456 6.62 13.75 -14.24
CA PRO A 456 8.02 13.39 -14.12
C PRO A 456 8.23 12.36 -12.99
N ILE A 457 7.78 11.14 -13.23
CA ILE A 457 7.96 9.99 -12.35
C ILE A 457 9.28 9.30 -12.70
N ILE A 458 10.05 8.90 -11.69
CA ILE A 458 11.24 8.06 -11.88
C ILE A 458 10.82 6.61 -11.63
N SER A 459 10.74 5.81 -12.70
CA SER A 459 10.36 4.39 -12.62
C SER A 459 11.58 3.49 -12.71
N CYS A 460 12.01 2.94 -11.58
CA CYS A 460 13.13 2.02 -11.46
C CYS A 460 12.66 0.58 -11.68
N ILE A 461 13.23 -0.10 -12.66
CA ILE A 461 12.98 -1.52 -12.92
C ILE A 461 14.19 -2.32 -12.45
N PHE A 462 14.01 -3.15 -11.42
CA PHE A 462 15.02 -4.12 -10.97
C PHE A 462 14.87 -5.37 -11.83
N ASN A 463 15.63 -5.41 -12.92
CA ASN A 463 15.53 -6.48 -13.91
C ASN A 463 16.51 -7.61 -13.57
N ASN A 464 15.98 -8.75 -13.15
CA ASN A 464 16.72 -9.99 -12.93
C ASN A 464 16.23 -11.13 -13.83
N TYR A 465 15.38 -10.81 -14.84
CA TYR A 465 14.77 -11.74 -15.79
C TYR A 465 13.87 -12.80 -15.17
N ASN A 466 13.43 -12.60 -13.92
CA ASN A 466 12.69 -13.61 -13.20
C ASN A 466 11.56 -13.01 -12.34
N LEU A 467 10.56 -13.81 -12.05
CA LEU A 467 9.68 -13.57 -10.91
C LEU A 467 10.46 -13.90 -9.63
N GLY A 468 11.32 -12.95 -9.22
CA GLY A 468 12.44 -13.16 -8.30
C GLY A 468 12.05 -13.75 -6.95
N MET A 469 10.95 -13.30 -6.33
CA MET A 469 10.50 -13.85 -5.04
C MET A 469 10.06 -15.31 -5.15
N VAL A 470 9.35 -15.69 -6.22
CA VAL A 470 8.94 -17.08 -6.46
C VAL A 470 10.17 -17.95 -6.77
N ARG A 471 11.10 -17.41 -7.57
CA ARG A 471 12.38 -18.10 -7.85
C ARG A 471 13.19 -18.33 -6.56
N GLN A 472 13.23 -17.35 -5.64
CA GLN A 472 13.88 -17.50 -4.34
C GLN A 472 13.30 -18.69 -3.54
N TRP A 473 11.96 -18.80 -3.48
CA TRP A 473 11.30 -19.92 -2.81
C TRP A 473 11.63 -21.26 -3.48
N GLN A 474 11.65 -21.31 -4.82
CA GLN A 474 12.02 -22.50 -5.56
C GLN A 474 13.48 -22.91 -5.30
N LYS A 475 14.38 -21.93 -5.19
CA LYS A 475 15.78 -22.17 -4.83
C LYS A 475 15.91 -22.76 -3.42
N LEU A 476 15.24 -22.15 -2.43
CA LEU A 476 15.40 -22.51 -1.02
C LEU A 476 14.66 -23.80 -0.62
N PHE A 477 13.46 -24.03 -1.18
CA PHE A 477 12.55 -25.06 -0.67
C PHE A 477 12.16 -26.13 -1.69
N TYR A 478 12.47 -25.93 -2.98
CA TYR A 478 12.04 -26.84 -4.05
C TYR A 478 13.19 -27.37 -4.91
N GLY A 479 14.41 -27.43 -4.36
CA GLY A 479 15.59 -28.02 -5.02
C GLY A 479 15.90 -27.37 -6.36
N LYS A 480 15.79 -26.03 -6.44
CA LYS A 480 16.08 -25.22 -7.64
C LYS A 480 15.21 -25.58 -8.88
N ARG A 481 14.05 -26.19 -8.70
CA ARG A 481 13.14 -26.45 -9.81
C ARG A 481 12.38 -25.18 -10.19
N TYR A 482 12.99 -24.35 -11.03
CA TYR A 482 12.49 -23.06 -11.47
C TYR A 482 11.35 -23.18 -12.49
N SER A 483 10.13 -23.43 -12.01
CA SER A 483 8.94 -23.57 -12.86
C SER A 483 8.21 -22.23 -13.01
N MET A 484 8.00 -21.79 -14.24
CA MET A 484 7.23 -20.58 -14.61
C MET A 484 7.75 -19.26 -13.98
N THR A 485 9.02 -19.17 -13.65
CA THR A 485 9.62 -17.99 -13.02
C THR A 485 10.62 -17.27 -13.90
N ASN A 486 11.25 -17.95 -14.86
CA ASN A 486 12.17 -17.34 -15.80
C ASN A 486 11.38 -16.63 -16.92
N LEU A 487 11.54 -15.33 -17.06
CA LEU A 487 10.84 -14.50 -18.04
C LEU A 487 11.54 -14.44 -19.41
N ARG A 488 12.77 -14.99 -19.54
CA ARG A 488 13.50 -15.12 -20.81
C ARG A 488 13.16 -16.41 -21.56
N SER A 489 12.48 -17.33 -20.91
CA SER A 489 12.36 -18.68 -21.42
C SER A 489 11.13 -18.92 -22.26
N GLY A 490 11.34 -19.31 -23.51
CA GLY A 490 10.33 -20.03 -24.31
C GLY A 490 10.18 -21.49 -23.89
N ALA A 491 9.32 -22.26 -24.56
CA ALA A 491 9.06 -23.68 -24.27
C ALA A 491 10.33 -24.57 -24.29
N ALA A 492 11.37 -24.19 -25.04
CA ALA A 492 12.64 -24.90 -25.12
C ALA A 492 13.49 -24.79 -23.83
N SER A 493 13.39 -23.70 -23.09
CA SER A 493 14.23 -23.44 -21.92
C SER A 493 13.80 -24.18 -20.64
N ARG A 494 12.63 -24.82 -20.62
CA ARG A 494 12.22 -25.69 -19.51
C ARG A 494 13.17 -26.88 -19.30
N ARG A 495 13.97 -27.20 -20.33
CA ARG A 495 14.95 -28.31 -20.30
C ARG A 495 16.39 -27.85 -20.02
N ALA A 496 16.64 -26.54 -20.03
CA ALA A 496 18.00 -25.98 -20.04
C ALA A 496 18.45 -25.41 -18.68
N THR A 497 17.69 -25.61 -17.61
CA THR A 497 18.03 -25.07 -16.28
C THR A 497 19.31 -25.63 -15.66
N ASP A 498 19.85 -26.72 -16.25
CA ASP A 498 21.09 -27.37 -15.79
C ASP A 498 22.24 -27.28 -16.81
N ASP A 499 22.04 -26.60 -17.93
CA ASP A 499 23.07 -26.41 -18.97
C ASP A 499 23.70 -25.02 -18.82
N GLU A 500 24.93 -24.97 -18.32
CA GLU A 500 25.72 -23.74 -18.16
C GLU A 500 26.03 -23.01 -19.49
N ASN A 501 25.89 -23.73 -20.61
CA ASN A 501 26.13 -23.19 -21.96
C ASN A 501 24.84 -22.80 -22.70
N PHE A 502 23.68 -22.84 -22.03
CA PHE A 502 22.43 -22.46 -22.69
C PHE A 502 22.36 -20.97 -22.97
N GLU A 503 22.33 -20.60 -24.24
CA GLU A 503 22.08 -19.23 -24.65
C GLU A 503 20.59 -18.89 -24.52
N TYR A 504 20.28 -18.03 -23.55
CA TYR A 504 18.92 -17.49 -23.41
C TYR A 504 18.58 -16.56 -24.56
N PRO A 505 17.34 -16.59 -25.07
CA PRO A 505 16.90 -15.62 -26.06
C PRO A 505 16.97 -14.19 -25.50
N GLU A 506 17.05 -13.20 -26.41
CA GLU A 506 16.98 -11.79 -26.03
C GLU A 506 15.71 -11.54 -25.19
N TYR A 507 15.88 -10.79 -24.09
CA TYR A 507 14.76 -10.49 -23.21
C TYR A 507 13.77 -9.53 -23.87
N THR A 508 12.50 -9.89 -23.81
CA THR A 508 11.40 -9.03 -24.27
C THR A 508 10.41 -8.78 -23.15
N PRO A 509 9.95 -7.54 -22.95
CA PRO A 509 10.20 -6.37 -23.79
C PRO A 509 11.57 -5.72 -23.54
N ASN A 510 12.11 -5.02 -24.54
CA ASN A 510 13.19 -4.07 -24.33
C ASN A 510 12.58 -2.80 -23.71
N PHE A 511 12.78 -2.60 -22.40
CA PHE A 511 12.15 -1.52 -21.66
C PHE A 511 12.57 -0.13 -22.11
N ILE A 512 13.76 0.03 -22.68
CA ILE A 512 14.24 1.32 -23.17
C ILE A 512 13.49 1.71 -24.45
N LYS A 513 13.47 0.83 -25.44
CA LYS A 513 12.69 1.06 -26.67
C LYS A 513 11.20 1.22 -26.39
N LEU A 514 10.70 0.49 -25.41
CA LEU A 514 9.31 0.60 -24.99
C LEU A 514 9.03 1.97 -24.36
N ALA A 515 9.89 2.47 -23.45
CA ALA A 515 9.78 3.81 -22.89
C ALA A 515 9.72 4.88 -24.01
N GLU A 516 10.66 4.80 -24.96
CA GLU A 516 10.73 5.70 -26.11
C GLU A 516 9.46 5.64 -26.98
N SER A 517 8.88 4.45 -27.20
CA SER A 517 7.63 4.28 -27.98
C SER A 517 6.42 4.95 -27.32
N TYR A 518 6.40 5.06 -26.00
CA TYR A 518 5.40 5.82 -25.24
C TYR A 518 5.71 7.32 -25.13
N GLY A 519 6.90 7.76 -25.55
CA GLY A 519 7.35 9.15 -25.38
C GLY A 519 7.98 9.43 -24.02
N ALA A 520 8.27 8.40 -23.23
CA ALA A 520 9.04 8.47 -22.00
C ALA A 520 10.56 8.44 -22.27
N VAL A 521 11.37 8.73 -21.27
CA VAL A 521 12.82 8.59 -21.34
C VAL A 521 13.21 7.21 -20.80
N GLY A 522 14.11 6.51 -21.50
CA GLY A 522 14.64 5.20 -21.10
C GLY A 522 16.15 5.24 -20.85
N ILE A 523 16.60 4.73 -19.71
CA ILE A 523 18.02 4.63 -19.33
C ILE A 523 18.28 3.21 -18.83
N ARG A 524 19.30 2.52 -19.37
CA ARG A 524 19.75 1.24 -18.84
C ARG A 524 21.04 1.44 -18.03
N VAL A 525 21.08 0.83 -16.86
CA VAL A 525 22.21 0.86 -15.94
C VAL A 525 22.70 -0.56 -15.71
N GLU A 526 23.94 -0.83 -16.08
CA GLU A 526 24.60 -2.13 -15.95
C GLU A 526 25.74 -2.12 -14.92
N LYS A 527 26.22 -0.91 -14.57
CA LYS A 527 27.34 -0.73 -13.65
C LYS A 527 26.98 0.15 -12.47
N LYS A 528 27.61 -0.13 -11.34
CA LYS A 528 27.37 0.59 -10.08
C LYS A 528 27.64 2.10 -10.19
N GLU A 529 28.69 2.49 -10.90
CA GLU A 529 29.09 3.89 -11.11
C GLU A 529 28.06 4.70 -11.90
N ASP A 530 27.19 4.06 -12.67
CA ASP A 530 26.19 4.71 -13.51
C ASP A 530 24.85 4.96 -12.78
N ILE A 531 24.67 4.46 -11.53
CA ILE A 531 23.42 4.61 -10.76
C ILE A 531 23.10 6.09 -10.53
N GLU A 532 24.02 6.84 -9.92
CA GLU A 532 23.81 8.26 -9.60
C GLU A 532 23.66 9.13 -10.85
N PRO A 533 24.48 8.99 -11.91
CA PRO A 533 24.26 9.67 -13.20
C PRO A 533 22.86 9.46 -13.78
N ALA A 534 22.32 8.24 -13.72
CA ALA A 534 20.97 7.93 -14.23
C ALA A 534 19.88 8.68 -13.44
N PHE A 535 19.98 8.73 -12.11
CA PHE A 535 19.05 9.51 -11.29
C PHE A 535 19.15 11.02 -11.55
N ARG A 536 20.37 11.56 -11.76
CA ARG A 536 20.56 12.96 -12.14
C ARG A 536 19.91 13.29 -13.47
N ALA A 537 20.09 12.46 -14.48
CA ALA A 537 19.43 12.62 -15.78
C ALA A 537 17.89 12.56 -15.66
N ALA A 538 17.37 11.66 -14.81
CA ALA A 538 15.93 11.58 -14.55
C ALA A 538 15.39 12.84 -13.86
N LEU A 539 16.14 13.44 -12.93
CA LEU A 539 15.76 14.69 -12.26
C LEU A 539 15.78 15.92 -13.16
N GLU A 540 16.57 15.91 -14.22
CA GLU A 540 16.59 16.98 -15.24
C GLU A 540 15.33 16.95 -16.12
N ASN A 541 14.72 15.78 -16.29
CA ASN A 541 13.50 15.60 -17.06
C ASN A 541 12.26 16.03 -16.24
N LYS A 542 11.68 17.20 -16.54
CA LYS A 542 10.60 17.81 -15.75
C LYS A 542 9.17 17.49 -16.25
N HIS A 543 9.02 16.92 -17.43
CA HIS A 543 7.72 16.83 -18.10
C HIS A 543 7.34 15.40 -18.53
N ARG A 544 8.22 14.43 -18.34
CA ARG A 544 7.97 13.05 -18.81
C ARG A 544 8.43 12.05 -17.75
N PRO A 545 7.80 10.86 -17.69
CA PRO A 545 8.33 9.78 -16.89
C PRO A 545 9.69 9.31 -17.43
N THR A 546 10.59 8.92 -16.54
CA THR A 546 11.87 8.31 -16.88
C THR A 546 11.87 6.88 -16.36
N ILE A 547 12.09 5.91 -17.23
CA ILE A 547 12.35 4.51 -16.87
C ILE A 547 13.86 4.35 -16.71
N ILE A 548 14.28 3.87 -15.55
CA ILE A 548 15.67 3.44 -15.30
C ILE A 548 15.65 1.93 -15.10
N GLU A 549 16.19 1.19 -16.05
CA GLU A 549 16.32 -0.26 -15.96
C GLU A 549 17.66 -0.64 -15.36
N PHE A 550 17.67 -1.16 -14.15
CA PHE A 550 18.83 -1.64 -13.43
C PHE A 550 18.98 -3.15 -13.64
N MET A 551 20.11 -3.58 -14.22
CA MET A 551 20.41 -4.98 -14.47
C MET A 551 21.02 -5.59 -13.21
N ILE A 552 20.20 -6.31 -12.42
CA ILE A 552 20.64 -6.90 -11.15
C ILE A 552 20.85 -8.42 -11.26
N ASP A 553 21.66 -8.97 -10.35
CA ASP A 553 21.96 -10.39 -10.30
C ASP A 553 20.70 -11.20 -9.87
N PRO A 554 20.26 -12.20 -10.66
CA PRO A 554 19.18 -13.10 -10.26
C PRO A 554 19.50 -13.94 -9.02
N GLU A 555 20.77 -14.04 -8.62
CA GLU A 555 21.20 -14.73 -7.40
C GLU A 555 21.13 -13.85 -6.13
N ASP A 556 20.81 -12.56 -6.26
CA ASP A 556 20.54 -11.69 -5.13
C ASP A 556 19.21 -12.06 -4.49
N LEU A 557 19.28 -12.65 -3.30
CA LEU A 557 18.11 -13.08 -2.53
C LEU A 557 17.86 -12.14 -1.35
N VAL A 558 16.59 -12.06 -0.96
CA VAL A 558 16.19 -11.27 0.21
C VAL A 558 16.46 -12.07 1.48
N TYR A 559 17.43 -11.64 2.25
CA TYR A 559 17.75 -12.18 3.56
C TYR A 559 17.70 -11.09 4.63
N PRO A 560 17.40 -11.43 5.89
CA PRO A 560 16.97 -12.73 6.40
C PRO A 560 15.65 -13.21 5.82
N MET A 561 15.37 -14.51 5.93
CA MET A 561 14.08 -15.09 5.58
C MET A 561 13.67 -16.18 6.56
N ILE A 562 12.43 -16.12 7.06
CA ILE A 562 11.82 -17.22 7.82
C ILE A 562 11.20 -18.21 6.82
N LYS A 563 11.45 -19.51 6.99
CA LYS A 563 10.76 -20.53 6.20
C LYS A 563 9.24 -20.51 6.47
N PRO A 564 8.39 -20.89 5.52
CA PRO A 564 6.95 -20.96 5.74
C PRO A 564 6.59 -21.79 6.97
N GLY A 565 5.79 -21.20 7.89
CA GLY A 565 5.39 -21.84 9.14
C GLY A 565 6.50 -21.97 10.19
N GLY A 566 7.65 -21.33 9.98
CA GLY A 566 8.74 -21.23 10.95
C GLY A 566 8.46 -20.22 12.05
N THR A 567 9.26 -20.27 13.13
CA THR A 567 9.28 -19.29 14.21
C THR A 567 10.09 -18.06 13.84
N LEU A 568 9.95 -16.96 14.59
CA LEU A 568 10.73 -15.74 14.37
C LEU A 568 12.24 -15.95 14.56
N GLU A 569 12.64 -16.97 15.29
CA GLU A 569 14.03 -17.34 15.56
C GLU A 569 14.65 -18.22 14.46
N GLU A 570 13.81 -18.90 13.64
CA GLU A 570 14.26 -19.77 12.57
C GLU A 570 14.58 -19.01 11.28
N LEU A 571 15.55 -18.09 11.37
CA LEU A 571 15.99 -17.23 10.27
C LEU A 571 17.03 -17.93 9.40
N ILE A 572 16.80 -17.92 8.09
CA ILE A 572 17.81 -18.22 7.08
C ILE A 572 18.55 -16.91 6.81
N MET A 573 19.82 -16.85 7.18
CA MET A 573 20.63 -15.62 7.10
C MET A 573 21.34 -15.49 5.76
N ASP A 574 21.73 -16.61 5.17
CA ASP A 574 22.34 -16.70 3.82
C ASP A 574 22.28 -18.13 3.31
N CYS A 575 22.69 -18.37 2.05
CA CYS A 575 22.85 -19.69 1.42
C CYS A 575 24.24 -19.86 0.84
#